data_cfc616228f311ba0969f21db58c3e003
#
_entry.id   cfc616228f311ba0969f21db58c3e003
#
_cell.length_a   1.000
_cell.length_b   1.000
_cell.length_c   1.000
_cell.angle_alpha   90.00
_cell.angle_beta   90.00
_cell.angle_gamma   90.00
#
_symmetry.space_group_name_H-M   'P 1'
#
loop_
_entity.id
_entity.type
_entity.pdbx_description
1 polymer ?
#
loop_
_entity_poly.entity_id
_entity_poly.type
_entity_poly.pdbx_seq_one_letter_code
_entity_poly.pdbx_strand_id
1 'polypeptide(L)'
;MSINEIILSLMAVFLVLGALDRVIGNKFGLGEKFEEGILAMGSLALAMIGILCLAPVLSDLLRPVVVPVYAFLGADPAMFAGTILANDMGGAALARELALTEEAGQFGGLIVGAMLGPTIVFTIPVALGILKREDLEPLARGVLCGVVTIPLGAFVGGLAAGFPAGMVLRNLIPIVLIALLLALGLWRIPGAMVKGFAVFGRVVVAVITVGLAAAIVESLTGLVLIPGMAPIGEGFEVVGHIAIVLAGAFPLVFVITKVFQKPLLKLGRLLGVNDVAAAGLVATLANNIPMFGMVSDMDRRGKVVNVAFSVSAAFVFGDHLGFTAGFDPAMIFPMIVAKLTGGITAVAVAMLLTRKE
;
A
#
# COMPACT_ATOMS: atom_id res chain seq x y z
N MET A 1 -16.89 1.82 22.04
CA MET A 1 -15.67 2.09 21.25
C MET A 1 -15.70 1.21 20.02
N SER A 2 -15.58 1.78 18.86
CA SER A 2 -15.38 1.03 17.61
C SER A 2 -13.98 0.38 17.61
N ILE A 3 -13.77 -0.63 16.74
CA ILE A 3 -12.45 -1.26 16.59
C ILE A 3 -11.39 -0.23 16.18
N ASN A 4 -11.75 0.72 15.31
CA ASN A 4 -10.86 1.80 14.88
C ASN A 4 -10.45 2.71 16.04
N GLU A 5 -11.39 3.08 16.93
CA GLU A 5 -11.10 3.86 18.14
C GLU A 5 -10.15 3.10 19.11
N ILE A 6 -10.30 1.79 19.22
CA ILE A 6 -9.40 0.97 20.03
C ILE A 6 -7.99 1.00 19.43
N ILE A 7 -7.85 0.84 18.11
CA ILE A 7 -6.55 0.87 17.42
C ILE A 7 -5.89 2.25 17.62
N LEU A 8 -6.62 3.34 17.40
CA LEU A 8 -6.11 4.70 17.61
C LEU A 8 -5.71 4.96 19.07
N SER A 9 -6.51 4.47 20.03
CA SER A 9 -6.18 4.58 21.46
C SER A 9 -4.90 3.82 21.80
N LEU A 10 -4.70 2.62 21.25
CA LEU A 10 -3.47 1.87 21.41
C LEU A 10 -2.28 2.62 20.81
N MET A 11 -2.41 3.19 19.60
CA MET A 11 -1.36 4.02 19.01
C MET A 11 -1.01 5.21 19.90
N ALA A 12 -2.02 5.91 20.46
CA ALA A 12 -1.79 7.02 21.37
C ALA A 12 -1.02 6.60 22.64
N VAL A 13 -1.34 5.44 23.23
CA VAL A 13 -0.57 4.88 24.36
C VAL A 13 0.87 4.61 23.96
N PHE A 14 1.10 3.97 22.82
CA PHE A 14 2.45 3.66 22.34
C PHE A 14 3.25 4.90 21.91
N LEU A 15 2.58 5.96 21.44
CA LEU A 15 3.18 7.26 21.21
C LEU A 15 3.74 7.83 22.51
N VAL A 16 2.95 7.82 23.59
CA VAL A 16 3.42 8.29 24.92
C VAL A 16 4.56 7.45 25.44
N LEU A 17 4.48 6.11 25.33
CA LEU A 17 5.55 5.21 25.75
C LEU A 17 6.83 5.45 24.93
N GLY A 18 6.73 5.68 23.62
CA GLY A 18 7.85 6.02 22.75
C GLY A 18 8.48 7.36 23.13
N ALA A 19 7.66 8.38 23.36
CA ALA A 19 8.15 9.70 23.81
C ALA A 19 8.89 9.61 25.15
N LEU A 20 8.34 8.86 26.14
CA LEU A 20 8.99 8.63 27.43
C LEU A 20 10.32 7.87 27.29
N ASP A 21 10.34 6.81 26.46
CA ASP A 21 11.56 6.04 26.20
C ASP A 21 12.64 6.91 25.58
N ARG A 22 12.28 7.81 24.64
CA ARG A 22 13.21 8.79 24.05
C ARG A 22 13.81 9.71 25.12
N VAL A 23 13.00 10.21 26.06
CA VAL A 23 13.46 11.08 27.15
C VAL A 23 14.50 10.39 28.07
N ILE A 24 14.31 9.08 28.33
CA ILE A 24 15.22 8.31 29.16
C ILE A 24 16.41 7.67 28.41
N GLY A 25 16.60 8.02 27.13
CA GLY A 25 17.74 7.62 26.31
C GLY A 25 17.54 6.34 25.51
N ASN A 26 16.31 6.04 25.03
CA ASN A 26 15.98 4.94 24.11
C ASN A 26 16.32 3.53 24.64
N LYS A 27 16.08 3.30 25.93
CA LYS A 27 16.45 2.03 26.61
C LYS A 27 15.68 0.80 26.11
N PHE A 28 14.46 1.01 25.62
CA PHE A 28 13.57 -0.07 25.15
C PHE A 28 13.45 -0.14 23.62
N GLY A 29 13.98 0.86 22.91
CA GLY A 29 13.91 0.99 21.44
C GLY A 29 12.58 1.56 20.93
N LEU A 30 11.69 1.97 21.83
CA LEU A 30 10.41 2.59 21.48
C LEU A 30 10.60 4.06 21.07
N GLY A 31 11.53 4.76 21.72
CA GLY A 31 11.83 6.16 21.45
C GLY A 31 12.44 6.35 20.06
N GLU A 32 13.29 5.43 19.60
CA GLU A 32 13.80 5.42 18.24
C GLU A 32 12.66 5.28 17.22
N LYS A 33 11.68 4.39 17.49
CA LYS A 33 10.53 4.18 16.64
C LYS A 33 9.54 5.36 16.64
N PHE A 34 9.39 6.04 17.77
CA PHE A 34 8.65 7.30 17.85
C PHE A 34 9.29 8.38 16.96
N GLU A 35 10.62 8.54 17.05
CA GLU A 35 11.37 9.51 16.23
C GLU A 35 11.28 9.17 14.74
N GLU A 36 11.43 7.89 14.37
CA GLU A 36 11.29 7.39 13.01
C GLU A 36 9.92 7.76 12.42
N GLY A 37 8.83 7.66 13.20
CA GLY A 37 7.49 8.05 12.78
C GLY A 37 7.37 9.54 12.43
N ILE A 38 7.97 10.42 13.23
CA ILE A 38 8.00 11.86 12.94
C ILE A 38 8.91 12.15 11.73
N LEU A 39 10.09 11.53 11.64
CA LEU A 39 11.02 11.74 10.54
C LEU A 39 10.49 11.23 9.20
N ALA A 40 9.53 10.31 9.19
CA ALA A 40 8.84 9.85 7.99
C ALA A 40 8.10 10.99 7.25
N MET A 41 7.79 12.12 7.94
CA MET A 41 7.13 13.28 7.33
C MET A 41 7.84 13.77 6.06
N GLY A 42 9.18 13.82 6.03
CA GLY A 42 9.92 14.29 4.87
C GLY A 42 9.77 13.40 3.64
N SER A 43 9.87 12.10 3.81
CA SER A 43 9.68 11.12 2.72
C SER A 43 8.23 11.08 2.24
N LEU A 44 7.26 11.18 3.16
CA LEU A 44 5.84 11.26 2.83
C LEU A 44 5.50 12.54 2.08
N ALA A 45 6.05 13.69 2.50
CA ALA A 45 5.87 14.96 1.80
C ALA A 45 6.30 14.87 0.33
N LEU A 46 7.49 14.29 0.07
CA LEU A 46 8.00 14.10 -1.29
C LEU A 46 7.14 13.15 -2.13
N ALA A 47 6.57 12.11 -1.51
CA ALA A 47 5.76 11.12 -2.21
C ALA A 47 4.31 11.55 -2.43
N MET A 48 3.78 12.48 -1.61
CA MET A 48 2.33 12.70 -1.52
C MET A 48 1.89 14.12 -1.86
N ILE A 49 2.59 15.17 -1.40
CA ILE A 49 2.06 16.54 -1.52
C ILE A 49 1.82 16.92 -2.97
N GLY A 50 2.75 16.58 -3.87
CA GLY A 50 2.60 16.91 -5.29
C GLY A 50 1.36 16.32 -5.93
N ILE A 51 1.04 15.06 -5.61
CA ILE A 51 -0.14 14.40 -6.19
C ILE A 51 -1.44 14.82 -5.47
N LEU A 52 -1.39 15.11 -4.16
CA LEU A 52 -2.54 15.68 -3.44
C LEU A 52 -2.96 17.02 -4.05
N CYS A 53 -1.98 17.90 -4.32
CA CYS A 53 -2.25 19.17 -4.99
C CYS A 53 -2.76 18.99 -6.43
N LEU A 54 -2.23 17.99 -7.15
CA LEU A 54 -2.63 17.71 -8.54
C LEU A 54 -3.96 16.93 -8.67
N ALA A 55 -4.48 16.33 -7.59
CA ALA A 55 -5.64 15.43 -7.67
C ALA A 55 -6.86 16.07 -8.35
N PRO A 56 -7.27 17.33 -8.10
CA PRO A 56 -8.36 17.98 -8.82
C PRO A 56 -8.08 18.09 -10.33
N VAL A 57 -6.88 18.55 -10.69
CA VAL A 57 -6.46 18.72 -12.10
C VAL A 57 -6.44 17.39 -12.83
N LEU A 58 -5.89 16.34 -12.20
CA LEU A 58 -5.86 15.00 -12.78
C LEU A 58 -7.26 14.42 -12.90
N SER A 59 -8.12 14.66 -11.92
CA SER A 59 -9.53 14.23 -11.96
C SER A 59 -10.22 14.85 -13.18
N ASP A 60 -10.13 16.17 -13.36
CA ASP A 60 -10.77 16.86 -14.48
C ASP A 60 -10.26 16.37 -15.83
N LEU A 61 -8.93 16.13 -15.95
CA LEU A 61 -8.31 15.60 -17.16
C LEU A 61 -8.76 14.17 -17.47
N LEU A 62 -8.93 13.34 -16.44
CA LEU A 62 -9.22 11.91 -16.59
C LEU A 62 -10.72 11.60 -16.69
N ARG A 63 -11.59 12.41 -16.09
CA ARG A 63 -13.05 12.21 -16.08
C ARG A 63 -13.65 11.90 -17.46
N PRO A 64 -13.33 12.62 -18.55
CA PRO A 64 -13.94 12.36 -19.85
C PRO A 64 -13.70 10.95 -20.40
N VAL A 65 -12.62 10.29 -19.95
CA VAL A 65 -12.26 8.92 -20.38
C VAL A 65 -12.65 7.90 -19.32
N VAL A 66 -12.32 8.15 -18.06
CA VAL A 66 -12.48 7.18 -16.97
C VAL A 66 -13.96 6.96 -16.65
N VAL A 67 -14.76 8.04 -16.56
CA VAL A 67 -16.18 7.92 -16.18
C VAL A 67 -16.97 7.08 -17.18
N PRO A 68 -16.91 7.29 -18.50
CA PRO A 68 -17.64 6.46 -19.45
C PRO A 68 -17.22 4.98 -19.44
N VAL A 69 -15.89 4.71 -19.30
CA VAL A 69 -15.38 3.34 -19.26
C VAL A 69 -15.88 2.60 -18.02
N TYR A 70 -15.81 3.22 -16.86
CA TYR A 70 -16.26 2.57 -15.61
C TYR A 70 -17.79 2.48 -15.52
N ALA A 71 -18.52 3.47 -16.06
CA ALA A 71 -19.97 3.38 -16.19
C ALA A 71 -20.41 2.21 -17.09
N PHE A 72 -19.70 1.97 -18.22
CA PHE A 72 -19.93 0.79 -19.06
C PHE A 72 -19.70 -0.52 -18.31
N LEU A 73 -18.73 -0.57 -17.41
CA LEU A 73 -18.45 -1.74 -16.56
C LEU A 73 -19.41 -1.83 -15.37
N GLY A 74 -20.30 -0.87 -15.15
CA GLY A 74 -21.21 -0.81 -14.01
C GLY A 74 -20.52 -0.55 -12.68
N ALA A 75 -19.31 0.04 -12.70
CA ALA A 75 -18.47 0.33 -11.56
C ALA A 75 -18.24 1.83 -11.39
N ASP A 76 -17.83 2.23 -10.19
CA ASP A 76 -17.49 3.62 -9.89
C ASP A 76 -16.09 3.98 -10.45
N PRO A 77 -15.92 5.17 -11.03
CA PRO A 77 -14.63 5.63 -11.59
C PRO A 77 -13.51 5.76 -10.54
N ALA A 78 -13.82 5.83 -9.24
CA ALA A 78 -12.84 5.79 -8.16
C ALA A 78 -11.93 4.55 -8.22
N MET A 79 -12.43 3.44 -8.76
CA MET A 79 -11.65 2.20 -8.92
C MET A 79 -10.43 2.37 -9.80
N PHE A 80 -10.48 3.30 -10.76
CA PHE A 80 -9.33 3.62 -11.61
C PHE A 80 -8.11 4.04 -10.79
N ALA A 81 -8.30 5.00 -9.87
CA ALA A 81 -7.20 5.56 -9.09
C ALA A 81 -6.48 4.50 -8.23
N GLY A 82 -7.23 3.72 -7.44
CA GLY A 82 -6.66 2.68 -6.60
C GLY A 82 -6.09 1.48 -7.38
N THR A 83 -6.46 1.34 -8.65
CA THR A 83 -5.88 0.32 -9.52
C THR A 83 -4.46 0.66 -9.95
N ILE A 84 -4.19 1.94 -10.22
CA ILE A 84 -2.92 2.38 -10.81
C ILE A 84 -2.00 3.11 -9.84
N LEU A 85 -2.52 3.64 -8.74
CA LEU A 85 -1.75 4.39 -7.73
C LEU A 85 -1.89 3.76 -6.35
N ALA A 86 -0.81 3.79 -5.58
CA ALA A 86 -0.87 3.45 -4.17
C ALA A 86 -1.73 4.48 -3.41
N ASN A 87 -2.42 4.02 -2.36
CA ASN A 87 -3.26 4.86 -1.53
C ASN A 87 -2.53 6.13 -1.05
N ASP A 88 -1.31 5.97 -0.58
CA ASP A 88 -0.41 7.00 -0.06
C ASP A 88 0.40 7.75 -1.15
N MET A 89 0.34 7.30 -2.39
CA MET A 89 0.95 7.98 -3.54
C MET A 89 -0.12 8.62 -4.45
N GLY A 90 -1.16 9.18 -3.84
CA GLY A 90 -2.24 9.90 -4.51
C GLY A 90 -3.43 9.06 -4.94
N GLY A 91 -3.38 7.73 -4.79
CA GLY A 91 -4.49 6.85 -5.16
C GLY A 91 -5.78 7.17 -4.38
N ALA A 92 -5.67 7.41 -3.06
CA ALA A 92 -6.83 7.76 -2.25
C ALA A 92 -7.40 9.16 -2.58
N ALA A 93 -6.52 10.16 -2.78
CA ALA A 93 -6.96 11.51 -3.15
C ALA A 93 -7.65 11.54 -4.51
N LEU A 94 -7.03 10.93 -5.53
CA LEU A 94 -7.62 10.85 -6.86
C LEU A 94 -8.90 10.01 -6.89
N ALA A 95 -8.98 8.94 -6.08
CA ALA A 95 -10.20 8.15 -5.93
C ALA A 95 -11.34 8.98 -5.34
N ARG A 96 -11.06 9.79 -4.32
CA ARG A 96 -12.05 10.72 -3.73
C ARG A 96 -12.56 11.72 -4.76
N GLU A 97 -11.67 12.29 -5.56
CA GLU A 97 -12.05 13.25 -6.62
C GLU A 97 -12.86 12.63 -7.76
N LEU A 98 -12.58 11.39 -8.15
CA LEU A 98 -13.28 10.69 -9.22
C LEU A 98 -14.60 10.05 -8.76
N ALA A 99 -14.75 9.76 -7.47
CA ALA A 99 -15.86 9.00 -6.92
C ALA A 99 -17.22 9.64 -7.18
N LEU A 100 -18.22 8.80 -7.42
CA LEU A 100 -19.64 9.18 -7.48
C LEU A 100 -20.31 9.05 -6.10
N THR A 101 -19.76 8.21 -5.22
CA THR A 101 -20.20 8.04 -3.84
C THR A 101 -19.00 7.99 -2.90
N GLU A 102 -19.18 8.41 -1.65
CA GLU A 102 -18.11 8.40 -0.64
C GLU A 102 -17.57 6.98 -0.41
N GLU A 103 -18.47 6.00 -0.26
CA GLU A 103 -18.11 4.60 -0.04
C GLU A 103 -17.29 4.03 -1.20
N ALA A 104 -17.59 4.43 -2.44
CA ALA A 104 -16.80 4.00 -3.60
C ALA A 104 -15.42 4.66 -3.59
N GLY A 105 -15.31 5.93 -3.22
CA GLY A 105 -14.04 6.62 -3.02
C GLY A 105 -13.17 5.95 -1.97
N GLN A 106 -13.74 5.63 -0.81
CA GLN A 106 -13.08 4.89 0.27
C GLN A 106 -12.65 3.49 -0.20
N PHE A 107 -13.54 2.73 -0.85
CA PHE A 107 -13.25 1.39 -1.35
C PHE A 107 -12.13 1.39 -2.38
N GLY A 108 -12.23 2.26 -3.40
CA GLY A 108 -11.23 2.39 -4.46
C GLY A 108 -9.89 2.90 -3.94
N GLY A 109 -9.92 3.99 -3.15
CA GLY A 109 -8.73 4.68 -2.67
C GLY A 109 -8.01 3.96 -1.54
N LEU A 110 -8.72 3.43 -0.54
CA LEU A 110 -8.13 2.94 0.71
C LEU A 110 -8.09 1.41 0.84
N ILE A 111 -8.90 0.68 0.07
CA ILE A 111 -8.86 -0.79 0.04
C ILE A 111 -8.14 -1.27 -1.22
N VAL A 112 -8.63 -0.94 -2.41
CA VAL A 112 -7.98 -1.34 -3.68
C VAL A 112 -6.62 -0.67 -3.83
N GLY A 113 -6.54 0.64 -3.56
CA GLY A 113 -5.32 1.44 -3.59
C GLY A 113 -4.27 1.04 -2.54
N ALA A 114 -4.64 0.27 -1.52
CA ALA A 114 -3.67 -0.27 -0.58
C ALA A 114 -3.05 -1.63 -1.02
N MET A 115 -3.53 -2.23 -2.11
CA MET A 115 -3.06 -3.54 -2.58
C MET A 115 -2.60 -3.50 -4.04
N LEU A 116 -3.48 -3.18 -4.99
CA LEU A 116 -3.17 -3.25 -6.41
C LEU A 116 -2.25 -2.11 -6.85
N GLY A 117 -2.57 -0.88 -6.48
CA GLY A 117 -1.77 0.31 -6.79
C GLY A 117 -0.31 0.17 -6.37
N PRO A 118 0.01 -0.10 -5.09
CA PRO A 118 1.38 -0.24 -4.62
C PRO A 118 2.15 -1.35 -5.33
N THR A 119 1.46 -2.42 -5.75
CA THR A 119 2.09 -3.50 -6.49
C THR A 119 2.67 -3.00 -7.81
N ILE A 120 1.95 -2.12 -8.51
CA ILE A 120 2.32 -1.58 -9.81
C ILE A 120 3.36 -0.46 -9.70
N VAL A 121 3.12 0.53 -8.81
CA VAL A 121 3.95 1.75 -8.78
C VAL A 121 5.16 1.64 -7.85
N PHE A 122 5.16 0.73 -6.89
CA PHE A 122 6.20 0.62 -5.87
C PHE A 122 6.83 -0.77 -5.79
N THR A 123 6.06 -1.80 -5.44
CA THR A 123 6.58 -3.14 -5.11
C THR A 123 7.41 -3.74 -6.25
N ILE A 124 6.88 -3.76 -7.48
CA ILE A 124 7.59 -4.29 -8.63
C ILE A 124 8.79 -3.41 -9.02
N PRO A 125 8.66 -2.07 -9.17
CA PRO A 125 9.81 -1.22 -9.45
C PRO A 125 10.94 -1.32 -8.43
N VAL A 126 10.61 -1.35 -7.13
CA VAL A 126 11.59 -1.46 -6.03
C VAL A 126 12.27 -2.83 -6.05
N ALA A 127 11.50 -3.91 -6.21
CA ALA A 127 12.04 -5.26 -6.31
C ALA A 127 13.08 -5.36 -7.42
N LEU A 128 12.83 -4.74 -8.58
CA LEU A 128 13.76 -4.71 -9.70
C LEU A 128 15.07 -3.97 -9.43
N GLY A 129 15.03 -2.98 -8.55
CA GLY A 129 16.22 -2.26 -8.11
C GLY A 129 17.09 -3.05 -7.13
N ILE A 130 16.54 -4.05 -6.46
CA ILE A 130 17.20 -4.80 -5.37
C ILE A 130 17.55 -6.24 -5.80
N LEU A 131 16.63 -6.91 -6.51
CA LEU A 131 16.74 -8.33 -6.80
C LEU A 131 17.77 -8.63 -7.89
N LYS A 132 18.45 -9.78 -7.76
CA LYS A 132 19.32 -10.32 -8.80
C LYS A 132 18.50 -10.90 -9.96
N ARG A 133 19.14 -11.08 -11.12
CA ARG A 133 18.49 -11.64 -12.31
C ARG A 133 17.87 -13.02 -12.10
N GLU A 134 18.50 -13.85 -11.26
CA GLU A 134 18.04 -15.20 -10.90
C GLU A 134 16.75 -15.20 -10.07
N ASP A 135 16.44 -14.08 -9.38
CA ASP A 135 15.25 -13.92 -8.54
C ASP A 135 14.04 -13.33 -9.28
N LEU A 136 14.20 -12.96 -10.56
CA LEU A 136 13.12 -12.35 -11.35
C LEU A 136 12.00 -13.34 -11.71
N GLU A 137 12.34 -14.63 -11.88
CA GLU A 137 11.29 -15.65 -12.12
C GLU A 137 10.46 -15.89 -10.86
N PRO A 138 11.02 -16.11 -9.66
CA PRO A 138 10.27 -16.12 -8.40
C PRO A 138 9.46 -14.84 -8.18
N LEU A 139 9.99 -13.66 -8.51
CA LEU A 139 9.27 -12.39 -8.43
C LEU A 139 7.98 -12.44 -9.28
N ALA A 140 8.11 -12.76 -10.57
CA ALA A 140 6.96 -12.80 -11.47
C ALA A 140 5.88 -13.81 -11.02
N ARG A 141 6.31 -14.99 -10.56
CA ARG A 141 5.41 -16.04 -10.03
C ARG A 141 4.72 -15.60 -8.74
N GLY A 142 5.46 -14.97 -7.82
CA GLY A 142 4.91 -14.45 -6.58
C GLY A 142 3.90 -13.32 -6.83
N VAL A 143 4.24 -12.36 -7.69
CA VAL A 143 3.31 -11.28 -8.07
C VAL A 143 2.04 -11.84 -8.70
N LEU A 144 2.15 -12.83 -9.59
CA LEU A 144 0.99 -13.51 -10.19
C LEU A 144 0.09 -14.12 -9.11
N CYS A 145 0.66 -14.86 -8.15
CA CYS A 145 -0.11 -15.44 -7.04
C CYS A 145 -0.80 -14.36 -6.19
N GLY A 146 -0.12 -13.25 -5.95
CA GLY A 146 -0.67 -12.14 -5.15
C GLY A 146 -1.78 -11.40 -5.87
N VAL A 147 -1.59 -11.04 -7.13
CA VAL A 147 -2.56 -10.23 -7.90
C VAL A 147 -3.91 -10.93 -8.04
N VAL A 148 -3.93 -12.24 -8.26
CA VAL A 148 -5.20 -12.99 -8.43
C VAL A 148 -6.02 -13.08 -7.13
N THR A 149 -5.42 -12.81 -5.98
CA THR A 149 -6.11 -12.83 -4.67
C THR A 149 -6.55 -11.45 -4.18
N ILE A 150 -6.09 -10.36 -4.82
CA ILE A 150 -6.51 -8.99 -4.47
C ILE A 150 -8.04 -8.84 -4.46
N PRO A 151 -8.81 -9.33 -5.48
CA PRO A 151 -10.26 -9.18 -5.46
C PRO A 151 -10.92 -9.81 -4.23
N LEU A 152 -10.40 -10.95 -3.76
CA LEU A 152 -10.92 -11.59 -2.55
C LEU A 152 -10.60 -10.77 -1.30
N GLY A 153 -9.37 -10.28 -1.18
CA GLY A 153 -8.99 -9.37 -0.09
C GLY A 153 -9.85 -8.10 -0.08
N ALA A 154 -10.02 -7.47 -1.24
CA ALA A 154 -10.84 -6.27 -1.38
C ALA A 154 -12.33 -6.54 -1.06
N PHE A 155 -12.88 -7.68 -1.48
CA PHE A 155 -14.25 -8.07 -1.14
C PHE A 155 -14.46 -8.17 0.38
N VAL A 156 -13.58 -8.91 1.06
CA VAL A 156 -13.69 -9.08 2.52
C VAL A 156 -13.47 -7.75 3.26
N GLY A 157 -12.52 -6.92 2.80
CA GLY A 157 -12.31 -5.57 3.35
C GLY A 157 -13.50 -4.64 3.15
N GLY A 158 -14.13 -4.67 1.97
CA GLY A 158 -15.35 -3.89 1.71
C GLY A 158 -16.52 -4.30 2.61
N LEU A 159 -16.70 -5.61 2.85
CA LEU A 159 -17.69 -6.08 3.83
C LEU A 159 -17.32 -5.68 5.27
N ALA A 160 -16.05 -5.71 5.63
CA ALA A 160 -15.58 -5.26 6.94
C ALA A 160 -15.78 -3.76 7.17
N ALA A 161 -15.82 -2.96 6.09
CA ALA A 161 -16.20 -1.55 6.13
C ALA A 161 -17.72 -1.32 6.29
N GLY A 162 -18.51 -2.39 6.22
CA GLY A 162 -19.98 -2.29 6.24
C GLY A 162 -20.59 -1.88 4.90
N PHE A 163 -19.83 -1.88 3.82
CA PHE A 163 -20.34 -1.51 2.51
C PHE A 163 -21.32 -2.55 1.96
N PRO A 164 -22.37 -2.11 1.24
CA PRO A 164 -23.32 -3.03 0.62
C PRO A 164 -22.61 -4.01 -0.33
N ALA A 165 -22.83 -5.32 -0.15
CA ALA A 165 -22.17 -6.36 -0.94
C ALA A 165 -22.37 -6.16 -2.46
N GLY A 166 -23.54 -5.66 -2.89
CA GLY A 166 -23.81 -5.33 -4.29
C GLY A 166 -22.93 -4.21 -4.85
N MET A 167 -22.63 -3.18 -4.03
CA MET A 167 -21.69 -2.11 -4.38
C MET A 167 -20.27 -2.66 -4.52
N VAL A 168 -19.83 -3.44 -3.53
CA VAL A 168 -18.49 -4.04 -3.54
C VAL A 168 -18.30 -4.95 -4.77
N LEU A 169 -19.26 -5.83 -5.04
CA LEU A 169 -19.18 -6.76 -6.19
C LEU A 169 -19.13 -6.03 -7.53
N ARG A 170 -19.94 -4.98 -7.73
CA ARG A 170 -19.91 -4.16 -8.97
C ARG A 170 -18.55 -3.50 -9.15
N ASN A 171 -18.02 -2.91 -8.09
CA ASN A 171 -16.73 -2.23 -8.12
C ASN A 171 -15.54 -3.19 -8.26
N LEU A 172 -15.71 -4.46 -7.93
CA LEU A 172 -14.70 -5.48 -8.17
C LEU A 172 -14.62 -5.96 -9.63
N ILE A 173 -15.63 -5.71 -10.47
CA ILE A 173 -15.62 -6.14 -11.89
C ILE A 173 -14.37 -5.64 -12.60
N PRO A 174 -14.05 -4.31 -12.65
CA PRO A 174 -12.84 -3.82 -13.28
C PRO A 174 -11.57 -4.36 -12.61
N ILE A 175 -11.57 -4.52 -11.28
CA ILE A 175 -10.42 -5.03 -10.53
C ILE A 175 -10.10 -6.47 -10.93
N VAL A 176 -11.11 -7.33 -11.04
CA VAL A 176 -10.96 -8.72 -11.51
C VAL A 176 -10.44 -8.75 -12.95
N LEU A 177 -11.01 -7.93 -13.84
CA LEU A 177 -10.56 -7.87 -15.24
C LEU A 177 -9.09 -7.44 -15.32
N ILE A 178 -8.69 -6.41 -14.60
CA ILE A 178 -7.31 -5.93 -14.58
C ILE A 178 -6.38 -6.97 -13.93
N ALA A 179 -6.78 -7.58 -12.82
CA ALA A 179 -6.01 -8.65 -12.18
C ALA A 179 -5.77 -9.83 -13.14
N LEU A 180 -6.78 -10.23 -13.91
CA LEU A 180 -6.65 -11.30 -14.92
C LEU A 180 -5.73 -10.87 -16.08
N LEU A 181 -5.84 -9.63 -16.55
CA LEU A 181 -4.96 -9.09 -17.60
C LEU A 181 -3.50 -9.03 -17.11
N LEU A 182 -3.27 -8.56 -15.88
CA LEU A 182 -1.95 -8.53 -15.26
C LEU A 182 -1.39 -9.95 -15.09
N ALA A 183 -2.21 -10.88 -14.60
CA ALA A 183 -1.82 -12.27 -14.43
C ALA A 183 -1.45 -12.91 -15.79
N LEU A 184 -2.26 -12.69 -16.82
CA LEU A 184 -1.97 -13.17 -18.18
C LEU A 184 -0.68 -12.55 -18.76
N GLY A 185 -0.49 -11.24 -18.57
CA GLY A 185 0.70 -10.54 -19.01
C GLY A 185 1.95 -11.05 -18.29
N LEU A 186 1.92 -11.20 -16.96
CA LEU A 186 3.03 -11.75 -16.17
C LEU A 186 3.32 -13.21 -16.53
N TRP A 187 2.31 -14.00 -16.90
CA TRP A 187 2.51 -15.36 -17.35
C TRP A 187 3.12 -15.46 -18.76
N ARG A 188 2.64 -14.62 -19.72
CA ARG A 188 3.05 -14.69 -21.13
C ARG A 188 4.30 -13.88 -21.47
N ILE A 189 4.43 -12.69 -20.88
CA ILE A 189 5.45 -11.70 -21.20
C ILE A 189 6.05 -11.04 -19.95
N PRO A 190 6.53 -11.83 -18.95
CA PRO A 190 6.95 -11.29 -17.64
C PRO A 190 7.96 -10.16 -17.76
N GLY A 191 8.99 -10.32 -18.61
CA GLY A 191 10.03 -9.30 -18.77
C GLY A 191 9.53 -7.96 -19.33
N ALA A 192 8.55 -7.97 -20.23
CA ALA A 192 7.94 -6.74 -20.75
C ALA A 192 7.04 -6.08 -19.70
N MET A 193 6.24 -6.86 -18.97
CA MET A 193 5.39 -6.36 -17.91
C MET A 193 6.20 -5.67 -16.81
N VAL A 194 7.25 -6.33 -16.36
CA VAL A 194 8.16 -5.82 -15.33
C VAL A 194 8.83 -4.51 -15.75
N LYS A 195 9.33 -4.43 -16.99
CA LYS A 195 9.87 -3.17 -17.55
C LYS A 195 8.80 -2.08 -17.67
N GLY A 196 7.60 -2.45 -18.11
CA GLY A 196 6.46 -1.53 -18.20
C GLY A 196 6.12 -0.89 -16.85
N PHE A 197 6.04 -1.69 -15.78
CA PHE A 197 5.79 -1.17 -14.44
C PHE A 197 6.92 -0.27 -13.93
N ALA A 198 8.20 -0.61 -14.22
CA ALA A 198 9.32 0.26 -13.86
C ALA A 198 9.28 1.62 -14.57
N VAL A 199 8.87 1.65 -15.84
CA VAL A 199 8.67 2.90 -16.58
C VAL A 199 7.49 3.67 -15.99
N PHE A 200 6.36 3.01 -15.77
CA PHE A 200 5.17 3.63 -15.20
C PHE A 200 5.44 4.24 -13.81
N GLY A 201 6.09 3.49 -12.90
CA GLY A 201 6.46 4.01 -11.58
C GLY A 201 7.34 5.27 -11.67
N ARG A 202 8.31 5.31 -12.60
CA ARG A 202 9.13 6.52 -12.82
C ARG A 202 8.30 7.70 -13.33
N VAL A 203 7.34 7.46 -14.22
CA VAL A 203 6.43 8.51 -14.70
C VAL A 203 5.59 9.05 -13.55
N VAL A 204 5.04 8.18 -12.70
CA VAL A 204 4.27 8.60 -11.52
C VAL A 204 5.12 9.47 -10.60
N VAL A 205 6.34 9.04 -10.27
CA VAL A 205 7.26 9.83 -9.43
C VAL A 205 7.59 11.18 -10.09
N ALA A 206 7.79 11.22 -11.40
CA ALA A 206 8.04 12.48 -12.12
C ALA A 206 6.83 13.43 -12.04
N VAL A 207 5.61 12.92 -12.23
CA VAL A 207 4.37 13.72 -12.11
C VAL A 207 4.23 14.28 -10.68
N ILE A 208 4.44 13.45 -9.65
CA ILE A 208 4.40 13.88 -8.26
C ILE A 208 5.42 14.99 -7.99
N THR A 209 6.65 14.80 -8.48
CA THR A 209 7.74 15.77 -8.27
C THR A 209 7.46 17.11 -8.96
N VAL A 210 6.95 17.08 -10.18
CA VAL A 210 6.55 18.29 -10.93
C VAL A 210 5.39 19.01 -10.23
N GLY A 211 4.39 18.25 -9.76
CA GLY A 211 3.28 18.81 -8.99
C GLY A 211 3.75 19.48 -7.70
N LEU A 212 4.64 18.83 -6.96
CA LEU A 212 5.22 19.40 -5.73
C LEU A 212 6.00 20.69 -6.03
N ALA A 213 6.85 20.67 -7.07
CA ALA A 213 7.62 21.85 -7.46
C ALA A 213 6.70 23.02 -7.88
N ALA A 214 5.64 22.75 -8.64
CA ALA A 214 4.66 23.77 -9.03
C ALA A 214 3.94 24.36 -7.81
N ALA A 215 3.49 23.51 -6.87
CA ALA A 215 2.85 23.98 -5.64
C ALA A 215 3.79 24.80 -4.74
N ILE A 216 5.08 24.44 -4.67
CA ILE A 216 6.09 25.22 -3.93
C ILE A 216 6.33 26.59 -4.60
N VAL A 217 6.45 26.65 -5.93
CA VAL A 217 6.62 27.90 -6.66
C VAL A 217 5.43 28.83 -6.42
N GLU A 218 4.21 28.32 -6.53
CA GLU A 218 2.99 29.08 -6.23
C GLU A 218 2.98 29.61 -4.81
N SER A 219 3.31 28.77 -3.83
CA SER A 219 3.36 29.15 -2.41
C SER A 219 4.39 30.23 -2.11
N LEU A 220 5.57 30.18 -2.76
CA LEU A 220 6.67 31.13 -2.51
C LEU A 220 6.52 32.45 -3.27
N THR A 221 5.94 32.43 -4.47
CA THR A 221 5.98 33.56 -5.40
C THR A 221 4.62 34.08 -5.81
N GLY A 222 3.55 33.34 -5.55
CA GLY A 222 2.21 33.60 -6.07
C GLY A 222 2.04 33.26 -7.55
N LEU A 223 3.08 32.74 -8.23
CA LEU A 223 3.01 32.37 -9.64
C LEU A 223 2.34 31.01 -9.80
N VAL A 224 1.14 30.98 -10.37
CA VAL A 224 0.39 29.77 -10.68
C VAL A 224 0.95 29.13 -11.93
N LEU A 225 1.69 28.01 -11.80
CA LEU A 225 2.23 27.26 -12.93
C LEU A 225 1.22 26.27 -13.51
N ILE A 226 0.41 25.65 -12.66
CA ILE A 226 -0.63 24.70 -13.05
C ILE A 226 -1.95 25.17 -12.42
N PRO A 227 -2.88 25.75 -13.21
CA PRO A 227 -4.17 26.19 -12.69
C PRO A 227 -5.03 25.03 -12.16
N GLY A 228 -5.77 25.28 -11.09
CA GLY A 228 -6.70 24.29 -10.52
C GLY A 228 -6.08 23.31 -9.54
N MET A 229 -4.81 23.47 -9.16
CA MET A 229 -4.19 22.69 -8.08
C MET A 229 -4.82 23.06 -6.73
N ALA A 230 -4.91 22.06 -5.83
CA ALA A 230 -5.24 22.31 -4.43
C ALA A 230 -4.07 23.02 -3.71
N PRO A 231 -4.36 23.86 -2.69
CA PRO A 231 -3.34 24.57 -1.93
C PRO A 231 -2.33 23.61 -1.26
N ILE A 232 -1.03 23.94 -1.31
CA ILE A 232 0.03 23.11 -0.71
C ILE A 232 -0.17 22.85 0.79
N GLY A 233 -0.82 23.79 1.49
CA GLY A 233 -1.15 23.67 2.93
C GLY A 233 -1.98 22.43 3.25
N GLU A 234 -2.94 22.06 2.38
CA GLU A 234 -3.76 20.85 2.55
C GLU A 234 -2.89 19.58 2.48
N GLY A 235 -1.91 19.57 1.56
CA GLY A 235 -0.95 18.48 1.47
C GLY A 235 -0.09 18.32 2.73
N PHE A 236 0.39 19.43 3.31
CA PHE A 236 1.15 19.40 4.55
C PHE A 236 0.29 18.99 5.76
N GLU A 237 -0.98 19.41 5.80
CA GLU A 237 -1.91 19.00 6.85
C GLU A 237 -2.10 17.48 6.85
N VAL A 238 -2.36 16.88 5.68
CA VAL A 238 -2.49 15.42 5.54
C VAL A 238 -1.20 14.72 5.98
N VAL A 239 -0.04 15.15 5.47
CA VAL A 239 1.26 14.55 5.82
C VAL A 239 1.57 14.71 7.31
N GLY A 240 1.25 15.86 7.89
CA GLY A 240 1.41 16.11 9.33
C GLY A 240 0.57 15.16 10.18
N HIS A 241 -0.70 14.96 9.84
CA HIS A 241 -1.57 14.00 10.52
C HIS A 241 -1.03 12.56 10.43
N ILE A 242 -0.54 12.16 9.25
CA ILE A 242 0.04 10.83 9.07
C ILE A 242 1.27 10.67 9.97
N ALA A 243 2.18 11.64 10.02
CA ALA A 243 3.38 11.57 10.87
C ALA A 243 3.04 11.45 12.36
N ILE A 244 2.00 12.18 12.83
CA ILE A 244 1.49 12.06 14.22
C ILE A 244 1.03 10.62 14.50
N VAL A 245 0.29 10.01 13.57
CA VAL A 245 -0.18 8.63 13.71
C VAL A 245 1.00 7.65 13.68
N LEU A 246 1.96 7.83 12.78
CA LEU A 246 3.14 6.96 12.66
C LEU A 246 4.02 7.02 13.92
N ALA A 247 4.10 8.16 14.60
CA ALA A 247 4.82 8.28 15.86
C ALA A 247 4.27 7.36 16.96
N GLY A 248 3.00 6.94 16.87
CA GLY A 248 2.39 5.94 17.73
C GLY A 248 2.35 4.53 17.12
N ALA A 249 2.11 4.46 15.80
CA ALA A 249 2.01 3.19 15.09
C ALA A 249 3.34 2.42 15.07
N PHE A 250 4.47 3.08 14.80
CA PHE A 250 5.76 2.41 14.72
C PHE A 250 6.21 1.78 16.04
N PRO A 251 6.12 2.45 17.22
CA PRO A 251 6.37 1.79 18.50
C PRO A 251 5.42 0.62 18.77
N LEU A 252 4.13 0.75 18.45
CA LEU A 252 3.15 -0.32 18.60
C LEU A 252 3.53 -1.54 17.75
N VAL A 253 3.81 -1.32 16.46
CA VAL A 253 4.19 -2.38 15.52
C VAL A 253 5.51 -3.04 15.91
N PHE A 254 6.47 -2.27 16.42
CA PHE A 254 7.72 -2.80 16.93
C PHE A 254 7.49 -3.81 18.07
N VAL A 255 6.58 -3.50 19.01
CA VAL A 255 6.24 -4.43 20.09
C VAL A 255 5.48 -5.65 19.58
N ILE A 256 4.49 -5.44 18.71
CA ILE A 256 3.74 -6.53 18.06
C ILE A 256 4.73 -7.47 17.35
N THR A 257 5.63 -6.93 16.55
CA THR A 257 6.62 -7.72 15.80
C THR A 257 7.53 -8.53 16.75
N LYS A 258 8.03 -7.92 17.84
CA LYS A 258 8.84 -8.63 18.85
C LYS A 258 8.06 -9.77 19.51
N VAL A 259 6.81 -9.52 19.91
CA VAL A 259 5.97 -10.52 20.60
C VAL A 259 5.62 -11.68 19.66
N PHE A 260 5.26 -11.36 18.42
CA PHE A 260 4.81 -12.36 17.42
C PHE A 260 5.94 -12.98 16.61
N GLN A 261 7.18 -12.51 16.73
CA GLN A 261 8.32 -13.04 15.96
C GLN A 261 8.45 -14.58 16.10
N LYS A 262 8.44 -15.12 17.32
CA LYS A 262 8.56 -16.55 17.53
C LYS A 262 7.39 -17.37 16.96
N PRO A 263 6.11 -17.00 17.17
CA PRO A 263 4.98 -17.64 16.51
C PRO A 263 5.06 -17.59 14.97
N LEU A 264 5.44 -16.44 14.40
CA LEU A 264 5.53 -16.28 12.94
C LEU A 264 6.67 -17.11 12.33
N LEU A 265 7.82 -17.22 13.01
CA LEU A 265 8.90 -18.14 12.59
C LEU A 265 8.44 -19.62 12.63
N LYS A 266 7.64 -20.01 13.62
CA LYS A 266 7.05 -21.36 13.64
C LYS A 266 6.09 -21.59 12.49
N LEU A 267 5.28 -20.58 12.15
CA LEU A 267 4.38 -20.62 11.00
C LEU A 267 5.17 -20.78 9.69
N GLY A 268 6.27 -20.06 9.52
CA GLY A 268 7.16 -20.22 8.36
C GLY A 268 7.65 -21.65 8.18
N ARG A 269 8.07 -22.29 9.27
CA ARG A 269 8.48 -23.72 9.24
C ARG A 269 7.32 -24.66 8.86
N LEU A 270 6.10 -24.37 9.30
CA LEU A 270 4.91 -25.13 8.88
C LEU A 270 4.60 -24.95 7.38
N LEU A 271 4.94 -23.79 6.80
CA LEU A 271 4.85 -23.53 5.37
C LEU A 271 5.96 -24.23 4.58
N GLY A 272 6.94 -24.86 5.25
CA GLY A 272 8.06 -25.55 4.60
C GLY A 272 9.01 -24.59 3.88
N VAL A 273 9.21 -23.39 4.43
CA VAL A 273 10.17 -22.39 3.96
C VAL A 273 11.29 -22.21 5.00
N ASN A 274 12.47 -21.73 4.57
CA ASN A 274 13.57 -21.51 5.47
C ASN A 274 13.34 -20.34 6.45
N ASP A 275 14.18 -20.24 7.49
CA ASP A 275 14.02 -19.22 8.55
C ASP A 275 14.18 -17.79 7.99
N VAL A 276 14.96 -17.58 6.93
CA VAL A 276 15.09 -16.27 6.27
C VAL A 276 13.79 -15.87 5.59
N ALA A 277 13.13 -16.79 4.88
CA ALA A 277 11.83 -16.55 4.27
C ALA A 277 10.74 -16.31 5.33
N ALA A 278 10.77 -17.03 6.46
CA ALA A 278 9.87 -16.79 7.58
C ALA A 278 10.05 -15.37 8.17
N ALA A 279 11.30 -14.91 8.32
CA ALA A 279 11.62 -13.55 8.75
C ALA A 279 11.16 -12.50 7.72
N GLY A 280 11.26 -12.81 6.43
CA GLY A 280 10.79 -11.96 5.34
C GLY A 280 9.28 -11.67 5.41
N LEU A 281 8.46 -12.68 5.72
CA LEU A 281 7.00 -12.50 5.91
C LEU A 281 6.69 -11.50 7.03
N VAL A 282 7.48 -11.55 8.12
CA VAL A 282 7.32 -10.61 9.24
C VAL A 282 7.73 -9.20 8.83
N ALA A 283 8.89 -9.05 8.18
CA ALA A 283 9.39 -7.76 7.72
C ALA A 283 8.42 -7.09 6.75
N THR A 284 7.80 -7.86 5.86
CA THR A 284 6.83 -7.38 4.87
C THR A 284 5.64 -6.64 5.51
N LEU A 285 5.20 -7.05 6.70
CA LEU A 285 4.06 -6.39 7.36
C LEU A 285 4.31 -4.90 7.64
N ALA A 286 5.56 -4.54 7.92
CA ALA A 286 5.96 -3.15 8.10
C ALA A 286 6.40 -2.52 6.77
N ASN A 287 7.33 -3.19 6.05
CA ASN A 287 7.89 -2.70 4.78
C ASN A 287 8.48 -3.87 3.98
N ASN A 288 8.25 -3.89 2.66
CA ASN A 288 8.76 -4.97 1.80
C ASN A 288 10.22 -4.77 1.34
N ILE A 289 10.82 -3.59 1.51
CA ILE A 289 12.22 -3.34 1.12
C ILE A 289 13.19 -4.27 1.85
N PRO A 290 13.15 -4.39 3.20
CA PRO A 290 14.00 -5.35 3.91
C PRO A 290 13.79 -6.80 3.45
N MET A 291 12.54 -7.19 3.16
CA MET A 291 12.23 -8.52 2.66
C MET A 291 12.90 -8.76 1.30
N PHE A 292 12.86 -7.80 0.36
CA PHE A 292 13.54 -7.92 -0.92
C PHE A 292 15.06 -8.05 -0.77
N GLY A 293 15.66 -7.37 0.21
CA GLY A 293 17.09 -7.53 0.54
C GLY A 293 17.47 -8.93 1.00
N MET A 294 16.52 -9.70 1.55
CA MET A 294 16.74 -11.08 2.02
C MET A 294 16.41 -12.15 0.98
N VAL A 295 15.80 -11.82 -0.16
CA VAL A 295 15.28 -12.80 -1.13
C VAL A 295 16.38 -13.74 -1.62
N SER A 296 17.58 -13.26 -1.87
CA SER A 296 18.68 -14.11 -2.36
C SER A 296 19.03 -15.27 -1.43
N ASP A 297 18.79 -15.12 -0.11
CA ASP A 297 19.10 -16.12 0.92
C ASP A 297 17.88 -17.02 1.26
N MET A 298 16.73 -16.75 0.65
CA MET A 298 15.55 -17.59 0.79
C MET A 298 15.64 -18.83 -0.09
N ASP A 299 15.03 -19.93 0.38
CA ASP A 299 14.77 -21.08 -0.48
C ASP A 299 13.78 -20.73 -1.60
N ARG A 300 13.78 -21.50 -2.68
CA ARG A 300 12.99 -21.18 -3.89
C ARG A 300 11.50 -20.97 -3.60
N ARG A 301 10.92 -21.82 -2.76
CA ARG A 301 9.54 -21.71 -2.29
C ARG A 301 9.34 -20.43 -1.49
N GLY A 302 10.24 -20.15 -0.56
CA GLY A 302 10.23 -18.95 0.28
C GLY A 302 10.25 -17.67 -0.53
N LYS A 303 11.01 -17.59 -1.62
CA LYS A 303 11.03 -16.44 -2.54
C LYS A 303 9.63 -16.16 -3.11
N VAL A 304 8.98 -17.19 -3.67
CA VAL A 304 7.63 -17.05 -4.27
C VAL A 304 6.59 -16.68 -3.22
N VAL A 305 6.62 -17.34 -2.05
CA VAL A 305 5.67 -17.10 -0.95
C VAL A 305 5.80 -15.68 -0.40
N ASN A 306 7.03 -15.19 -0.17
CA ASN A 306 7.25 -13.82 0.32
C ASN A 306 6.77 -12.76 -0.68
N VAL A 307 7.11 -12.93 -1.95
CA VAL A 307 6.64 -12.00 -2.99
C VAL A 307 5.11 -12.05 -3.10
N ALA A 308 4.49 -13.23 -3.10
CA ALA A 308 3.04 -13.36 -3.15
C ALA A 308 2.36 -12.65 -1.96
N PHE A 309 2.87 -12.87 -0.75
CA PHE A 309 2.38 -12.21 0.45
C PHE A 309 2.51 -10.69 0.37
N SER A 310 3.65 -10.19 -0.14
CA SER A 310 3.95 -8.75 -0.20
C SER A 310 3.00 -7.98 -1.11
N VAL A 311 2.41 -8.61 -2.13
CA VAL A 311 1.47 -7.95 -3.06
C VAL A 311 0.31 -7.28 -2.32
N SER A 312 -0.28 -7.96 -1.34
CA SER A 312 -1.39 -7.41 -0.56
C SER A 312 -0.98 -6.98 0.85
N ALA A 313 -0.14 -7.77 1.55
CA ALA A 313 0.12 -7.57 2.97
C ALA A 313 1.24 -6.55 3.27
N ALA A 314 2.07 -6.16 2.28
CA ALA A 314 3.12 -5.17 2.52
C ALA A 314 2.55 -3.87 3.08
N PHE A 315 3.26 -3.26 4.04
CA PHE A 315 2.91 -1.99 4.69
C PHE A 315 1.61 -2.01 5.53
N VAL A 316 1.00 -3.18 5.76
CA VAL A 316 -0.27 -3.26 6.50
C VAL A 316 -0.16 -2.69 7.91
N PHE A 317 1.00 -2.80 8.54
CA PHE A 317 1.34 -2.19 9.82
C PHE A 317 2.45 -1.12 9.70
N GLY A 318 2.69 -0.59 8.51
CA GLY A 318 3.63 0.48 8.20
C GLY A 318 2.92 1.70 7.61
N ASP A 319 3.46 2.17 6.49
CA ASP A 319 3.04 3.43 5.85
C ASP A 319 1.55 3.45 5.49
N HIS A 320 0.98 2.33 5.01
CA HIS A 320 -0.45 2.26 4.69
C HIS A 320 -1.35 2.37 5.92
N LEU A 321 -0.91 1.84 7.09
CA LEU A 321 -1.65 2.03 8.33
C LEU A 321 -1.66 3.50 8.74
N GLY A 322 -0.46 4.11 8.76
CA GLY A 322 -0.31 5.52 9.10
C GLY A 322 -1.09 6.42 8.15
N PHE A 323 -0.96 6.18 6.84
CA PHE A 323 -1.71 6.91 5.83
C PHE A 323 -3.22 6.79 6.04
N THR A 324 -3.74 5.56 6.14
CA THR A 324 -5.18 5.33 6.29
C THR A 324 -5.71 5.98 7.57
N ALA A 325 -4.98 5.88 8.68
CA ALA A 325 -5.38 6.48 9.94
C ALA A 325 -5.34 8.02 9.93
N GLY A 326 -4.43 8.61 9.17
CA GLY A 326 -4.37 10.07 9.00
C GLY A 326 -5.33 10.62 7.94
N PHE A 327 -5.69 9.82 6.93
CA PHE A 327 -6.55 10.24 5.83
C PHE A 327 -8.04 9.95 6.09
N ASP A 328 -8.36 8.75 6.61
CA ASP A 328 -9.70 8.31 6.98
C ASP A 328 -9.64 7.20 8.04
N PRO A 329 -9.70 7.56 9.33
CA PRO A 329 -9.59 6.60 10.43
C PRO A 329 -10.65 5.49 10.43
N ALA A 330 -11.82 5.71 9.81
CA ALA A 330 -12.87 4.71 9.73
C ALA A 330 -12.43 3.49 8.91
N MET A 331 -11.48 3.66 8.00
CA MET A 331 -11.00 2.64 7.09
C MET A 331 -9.80 1.83 7.61
N ILE A 332 -9.30 2.09 8.82
CA ILE A 332 -8.14 1.37 9.40
C ILE A 332 -8.39 -0.14 9.44
N PHE A 333 -9.44 -0.56 10.13
CA PHE A 333 -9.76 -1.99 10.28
C PHE A 333 -10.10 -2.65 8.95
N PRO A 334 -10.97 -2.08 8.09
CA PRO A 334 -11.24 -2.60 6.76
C PRO A 334 -9.99 -2.80 5.89
N MET A 335 -9.07 -1.85 5.89
CA MET A 335 -7.82 -1.92 5.14
C MET A 335 -6.94 -3.06 5.66
N ILE A 336 -6.78 -3.20 6.99
CA ILE A 336 -6.01 -4.30 7.60
C ILE A 336 -6.61 -5.65 7.20
N VAL A 337 -7.92 -5.82 7.33
CA VAL A 337 -8.62 -7.05 6.97
C VAL A 337 -8.45 -7.39 5.50
N ALA A 338 -8.61 -6.40 4.60
CA ALA A 338 -8.42 -6.58 3.16
C ALA A 338 -7.01 -7.10 2.84
N LYS A 339 -6.01 -6.40 3.36
CA LYS A 339 -4.59 -6.69 3.08
C LYS A 339 -4.15 -8.05 3.63
N LEU A 340 -4.53 -8.38 4.84
CA LEU A 340 -4.20 -9.68 5.45
C LEU A 340 -4.94 -10.82 4.75
N THR A 341 -6.22 -10.64 4.40
CA THR A 341 -6.96 -11.66 3.64
C THR A 341 -6.33 -11.90 2.27
N GLY A 342 -6.01 -10.83 1.52
CA GLY A 342 -5.32 -10.94 0.23
C GLY A 342 -3.95 -11.60 0.37
N GLY A 343 -3.16 -11.21 1.36
CA GLY A 343 -1.82 -11.77 1.61
C GLY A 343 -1.85 -13.26 2.01
N ILE A 344 -2.72 -13.63 2.96
CA ILE A 344 -2.84 -15.03 3.42
C ILE A 344 -3.32 -15.93 2.27
N THR A 345 -4.30 -15.49 1.50
CA THR A 345 -4.78 -16.26 0.34
C THR A 345 -3.74 -16.33 -0.78
N ALA A 346 -2.91 -15.30 -0.96
CA ALA A 346 -1.78 -15.32 -1.87
C ALA A 346 -0.73 -16.36 -1.46
N VAL A 347 -0.43 -16.47 -0.15
CA VAL A 347 0.44 -17.54 0.37
C VAL A 347 -0.14 -18.91 0.04
N ALA A 348 -1.45 -19.13 0.24
CA ALA A 348 -2.08 -20.40 -0.09
C ALA A 348 -1.95 -20.75 -1.59
N VAL A 349 -2.18 -19.79 -2.48
CA VAL A 349 -1.98 -19.96 -3.94
C VAL A 349 -0.52 -20.26 -4.26
N ALA A 350 0.43 -19.52 -3.67
CA ALA A 350 1.87 -19.75 -3.87
C ALA A 350 2.30 -21.14 -3.40
N MET A 351 1.78 -21.59 -2.25
CA MET A 351 2.04 -22.94 -1.73
C MET A 351 1.54 -24.04 -2.65
N LEU A 352 0.36 -23.85 -3.27
CA LEU A 352 -0.16 -24.80 -4.26
C LEU A 352 0.70 -24.82 -5.53
N LEU A 353 1.14 -23.67 -5.99
CA LEU A 353 1.95 -23.51 -7.19
C LEU A 353 3.37 -24.09 -7.03
N THR A 354 3.94 -24.03 -5.82
CA THR A 354 5.28 -24.52 -5.49
C THR A 354 5.32 -25.90 -4.83
N ARG A 355 4.19 -26.63 -4.86
CA ARG A 355 4.06 -27.94 -4.17
C ARG A 355 5.06 -29.00 -4.65
N LYS A 356 5.56 -28.88 -5.87
CA LYS A 356 6.50 -29.83 -6.49
C LYS A 356 7.96 -29.39 -6.40
N GLU A 357 8.22 -28.24 -5.81
CA GLU A 357 9.55 -27.68 -5.56
C GLU A 357 9.97 -27.94 -4.12
#